data_a8e09a5b920f5d0869a18ae7745714a4
#
_entry.id   a8e09a5b920f5d0869a18ae7745714a4
#
_cell.length_a   1.000
_cell.length_b   1.000
_cell.length_c   1.000
_cell.angle_alpha   90.00
_cell.angle_beta   90.00
_cell.angle_gamma   90.00
#
_symmetry.space_group_name_H-M   'P 1'
#
loop_
_entity.id
_entity.type
_entity.pdbx_description
1 polymer ?
#
loop_
_entity_poly.entity_id
_entity_poly.type
_entity_poly.pdbx_seq_one_letter_code
_entity_poly.pdbx_strand_id
1 'polypeptide(L)'
;MFGHLFVRDSEIILIDPPLVPGLVESITRMGKPKAIILTAQNHIRGSKYIREKTGATVYVPDQDQRAVEPQDAQAVKEVDQFEKYSTGTGNLLGFEVFKDFYDFALLTDHKELIIADNAKGSADGELLLYPESVPHDPVHPANETIRREFKELVKKTGAVTLLAGHGYNIYGNLQDLADRL
;
A
#
# COMPACT_ATOMS: atom_id res chain seq x y z
N MET A 1 1.12 -3.43 -11.53
CA MET A 1 1.64 -3.49 -10.15
C MET A 1 2.57 -2.31 -9.97
N PHE A 2 2.32 -1.47 -8.98
CA PHE A 2 3.08 -0.25 -8.73
C PHE A 2 3.69 -0.29 -7.33
N GLY A 3 4.77 0.44 -7.14
CA GLY A 3 5.30 0.85 -5.87
C GLY A 3 5.45 2.36 -5.89
N HIS A 4 5.51 2.98 -4.74
CA HIS A 4 5.62 4.41 -4.61
C HIS A 4 6.97 4.79 -3.99
N LEU A 5 7.51 5.95 -4.39
CA LEU A 5 8.75 6.49 -3.88
C LEU A 5 8.49 7.89 -3.34
N PHE A 6 8.88 8.12 -2.10
CA PHE A 6 8.83 9.41 -1.43
C PHE A 6 10.23 9.89 -1.08
N VAL A 7 10.48 11.17 -1.31
CA VAL A 7 11.73 11.83 -0.91
C VAL A 7 11.39 12.85 0.17
N ARG A 8 11.98 12.68 1.35
CA ARG A 8 11.85 13.60 2.48
C ARG A 8 13.24 13.91 3.03
N ASP A 9 13.62 15.19 3.08
CA ASP A 9 14.90 15.64 3.63
C ASP A 9 16.13 14.85 3.08
N SER A 10 16.13 14.55 1.78
CA SER A 10 17.12 13.71 1.09
C SER A 10 17.09 12.22 1.45
N GLU A 11 16.15 11.78 2.25
CA GLU A 11 15.91 10.36 2.54
C GLU A 11 14.85 9.80 1.58
N ILE A 12 15.09 8.58 1.12
CA ILE A 12 14.15 7.88 0.23
C ILE A 12 13.40 6.82 1.02
N ILE A 13 12.07 6.87 0.93
CA ILE A 13 11.17 5.87 1.46
C ILE A 13 10.45 5.21 0.29
N LEU A 14 10.50 3.89 0.24
CA LEU A 14 9.84 3.08 -0.78
C LEU A 14 8.61 2.41 -0.17
N ILE A 15 7.51 2.37 -0.91
CA ILE A 15 6.30 1.66 -0.50
C ILE A 15 5.98 0.61 -1.55
N ASP A 16 5.87 -0.64 -1.12
CA ASP A 16 5.60 -1.82 -1.94
C ASP A 16 6.46 -1.90 -3.23
N PRO A 17 7.79 -1.73 -3.14
CA PRO A 17 8.62 -1.61 -4.33
C PRO A 17 8.61 -2.89 -5.17
N PRO A 18 8.37 -2.80 -6.49
CA PRO A 18 8.46 -3.95 -7.37
C PRO A 18 9.92 -4.41 -7.55
N LEU A 19 10.10 -5.67 -7.92
CA LEU A 19 11.42 -6.16 -8.36
C LEU A 19 11.54 -5.97 -9.87
N VAL A 20 12.18 -4.87 -10.27
CA VAL A 20 12.44 -4.58 -11.69
C VAL A 20 13.92 -4.29 -11.92
N PRO A 21 14.50 -4.68 -13.08
CA PRO A 21 15.88 -4.39 -13.41
C PRO A 21 16.20 -2.90 -13.37
N GLY A 22 17.34 -2.51 -12.80
CA GLY A 22 17.79 -1.12 -12.76
C GLY A 22 17.11 -0.24 -11.69
N LEU A 23 16.16 -0.78 -10.93
CA LEU A 23 15.46 0.00 -9.90
C LEU A 23 16.41 0.49 -8.81
N VAL A 24 17.25 -0.39 -8.27
CA VAL A 24 18.19 -0.05 -7.19
C VAL A 24 19.17 1.01 -7.65
N GLU A 25 19.74 0.86 -8.85
CA GLU A 25 20.65 1.82 -9.46
C GLU A 25 19.99 3.18 -9.68
N SER A 26 18.72 3.19 -10.10
CA SER A 26 17.98 4.43 -10.30
C SER A 26 17.69 5.13 -8.97
N ILE A 27 17.24 4.39 -7.97
CA ILE A 27 16.94 4.93 -6.63
C ILE A 27 18.22 5.49 -5.98
N THR A 28 19.32 4.74 -6.02
CA THR A 28 20.58 5.16 -5.37
C THR A 28 21.23 6.39 -6.02
N ARG A 29 20.90 6.69 -7.27
CA ARG A 29 21.30 7.98 -7.91
C ARG A 29 20.51 9.17 -7.36
N MET A 30 19.29 8.95 -6.88
CA MET A 30 18.44 10.00 -6.30
C MET A 30 18.80 10.26 -4.83
N GLY A 31 19.31 9.26 -4.13
CA GLY A 31 19.70 9.34 -2.73
C GLY A 31 19.84 7.96 -2.09
N LYS A 32 20.05 7.95 -0.78
CA LYS A 32 20.14 6.68 -0.02
C LYS A 32 18.74 6.24 0.42
N PRO A 33 18.28 5.04 0.02
CA PRO A 33 17.07 4.47 0.60
C PRO A 33 17.22 4.28 2.11
N LYS A 34 16.32 4.86 2.87
CA LYS A 34 16.26 4.74 4.33
C LYS A 34 15.38 3.59 4.76
N ALA A 35 14.22 3.48 4.11
CA ALA A 35 13.20 2.54 4.51
C ALA A 35 12.40 2.00 3.31
N ILE A 36 11.84 0.83 3.53
CA ILE A 36 10.84 0.19 2.69
C ILE A 36 9.65 -0.08 3.60
N ILE A 37 8.46 0.38 3.25
CA ILE A 37 7.22 0.10 3.96
C ILE A 37 6.37 -0.81 3.09
N LEU A 38 5.96 -1.94 3.63
CA LEU A 38 5.01 -2.85 2.99
C LEU A 38 3.62 -2.58 3.54
N THR A 39 2.63 -2.43 2.68
CA THR A 39 1.24 -2.22 3.09
C THR A 39 0.52 -3.54 3.41
N ALA A 40 1.07 -4.66 2.94
CA ALA A 40 0.59 -6.01 3.21
C ALA A 40 1.76 -7.00 3.31
N GLN A 41 1.59 -8.08 4.07
CA GLN A 41 2.66 -9.08 4.25
C GLN A 41 3.03 -9.81 2.96
N ASN A 42 2.09 -9.98 2.03
CA ASN A 42 2.34 -10.58 0.71
C ASN A 42 3.00 -9.62 -0.31
N HIS A 43 3.22 -8.34 0.06
CA HIS A 43 3.86 -7.33 -0.80
C HIS A 43 5.39 -7.28 -0.68
N ILE A 44 6.03 -8.37 -0.27
CA ILE A 44 7.49 -8.46 -0.12
C ILE A 44 8.22 -8.11 -1.43
N ARG A 45 7.79 -8.68 -2.56
CA ARG A 45 8.29 -8.36 -3.91
C ARG A 45 9.82 -8.22 -3.95
N GLY A 46 10.32 -7.01 -4.25
CA GLY A 46 11.74 -6.68 -4.31
C GLY A 46 12.39 -6.25 -2.99
N SER A 47 11.65 -6.21 -1.89
CA SER A 47 12.08 -5.61 -0.62
C SER A 47 13.35 -6.23 -0.06
N LYS A 48 13.46 -7.54 -0.08
CA LYS A 48 14.66 -8.26 0.39
C LYS A 48 15.89 -7.87 -0.42
N TYR A 49 15.78 -7.92 -1.74
CA TYR A 49 16.88 -7.56 -2.63
C TYR A 49 17.31 -6.11 -2.45
N ILE A 50 16.34 -5.20 -2.37
CA ILE A 50 16.63 -3.77 -2.17
C ILE A 50 17.28 -3.55 -0.79
N ARG A 51 16.78 -4.19 0.28
CA ARG A 51 17.39 -4.16 1.61
C ARG A 51 18.85 -4.62 1.58
N GLU A 52 19.13 -5.76 0.96
CA GLU A 52 20.48 -6.31 0.85
C GLU A 52 21.44 -5.37 0.12
N LYS A 53 20.97 -4.64 -0.90
CA LYS A 53 21.77 -3.71 -1.69
C LYS A 53 21.95 -2.34 -1.07
N THR A 54 21.01 -1.88 -0.25
CA THR A 54 20.97 -0.49 0.22
C THR A 54 21.13 -0.35 1.74
N GLY A 55 20.86 -1.42 2.49
CA GLY A 55 20.79 -1.39 3.95
C GLY A 55 19.51 -0.73 4.49
N ALA A 56 18.49 -0.50 3.64
CA ALA A 56 17.22 0.07 4.06
C ALA A 56 16.51 -0.84 5.07
N THR A 57 15.89 -0.25 6.09
CA THR A 57 15.03 -0.99 7.02
C THR A 57 13.71 -1.34 6.33
N VAL A 58 13.24 -2.58 6.46
CA VAL A 58 11.95 -3.01 5.94
C VAL A 58 10.93 -3.06 7.07
N TYR A 59 9.83 -2.35 6.89
CA TYR A 59 8.69 -2.32 7.80
C TYR A 59 7.54 -3.11 7.19
N VAL A 60 6.92 -3.99 7.98
CA VAL A 60 5.83 -4.86 7.54
C VAL A 60 4.68 -4.80 8.56
N PRO A 61 3.41 -4.89 8.14
CA PRO A 61 2.30 -4.97 9.07
C PRO A 61 2.45 -6.17 10.04
N ASP A 62 2.14 -5.94 11.31
CA ASP A 62 2.17 -6.99 12.35
C ASP A 62 1.03 -8.01 12.20
N GLN A 63 -0.03 -7.62 11.49
CA GLN A 63 -1.20 -8.46 11.22
C GLN A 63 -1.51 -8.46 9.73
N ASP A 64 -1.75 -9.64 9.19
CA ASP A 64 -2.37 -9.86 7.89
C ASP A 64 -3.60 -10.73 8.11
N GLN A 65 -4.77 -10.27 7.66
CA GLN A 65 -6.03 -11.01 7.79
C GLN A 65 -6.28 -11.95 6.61
N ARG A 66 -5.48 -11.86 5.56
CA ARG A 66 -5.58 -12.77 4.42
C ARG A 66 -5.08 -14.14 4.80
N ALA A 67 -5.84 -15.17 4.41
CA ALA A 67 -5.32 -16.51 4.39
C ALA A 67 -4.09 -16.53 3.47
N VAL A 68 -2.96 -16.91 4.01
CA VAL A 68 -1.71 -17.01 3.24
C VAL A 68 -1.86 -18.19 2.30
N GLU A 69 -1.91 -17.92 1.02
CA GLU A 69 -1.88 -18.97 0.02
C GLU A 69 -0.56 -19.77 0.15
N PRO A 70 -0.55 -21.10 -0.16
CA PRO A 70 0.65 -21.92 -0.01
C PRO A 70 1.90 -21.37 -0.73
N GLN A 71 1.69 -20.67 -1.84
CA GLN A 71 2.76 -20.00 -2.58
C GLN A 71 3.36 -18.81 -1.82
N ASP A 72 2.63 -18.22 -0.91
CA ASP A 72 3.07 -17.09 -0.08
C ASP A 72 3.73 -17.55 1.23
N ALA A 73 3.68 -18.86 1.54
CA ALA A 73 4.21 -19.41 2.79
C ALA A 73 5.72 -19.16 2.97
N GLN A 74 6.48 -19.06 1.87
CA GLN A 74 7.90 -18.69 1.93
C GLN A 74 8.06 -17.19 2.18
N ALA A 75 7.21 -16.35 1.58
CA ALA A 75 7.20 -14.93 1.81
C ALA A 75 6.89 -14.60 3.28
N VAL A 76 5.94 -15.28 3.89
CA VAL A 76 5.61 -15.11 5.32
C VAL A 76 6.79 -15.43 6.24
N LYS A 77 7.60 -16.44 5.92
CA LYS A 77 8.82 -16.72 6.70
C LYS A 77 9.88 -15.62 6.60
N GLU A 78 9.88 -14.86 5.50
CA GLU A 78 10.83 -13.77 5.31
C GLU A 78 10.43 -12.52 6.09
N VAL A 79 9.13 -12.29 6.33
CA VAL A 79 8.65 -11.13 7.10
C VAL A 79 9.04 -11.16 8.57
N ASP A 80 9.41 -12.33 9.12
CA ASP A 80 9.89 -12.43 10.51
C ASP A 80 11.23 -11.71 10.73
N GLN A 81 11.94 -11.39 9.66
CA GLN A 81 13.19 -10.62 9.70
C GLN A 81 12.99 -9.12 9.56
N PHE A 82 11.75 -8.65 9.40
CA PHE A 82 11.39 -7.25 9.17
C PHE A 82 10.84 -6.62 10.45
N GLU A 83 10.95 -5.28 10.51
CA GLU A 83 10.37 -4.51 11.61
C GLU A 83 8.85 -4.52 11.50
N LYS A 84 8.17 -4.93 12.57
CA LYS A 84 6.70 -4.97 12.60
C LYS A 84 6.14 -3.60 12.95
N TYR A 85 5.04 -3.20 12.28
CA TYR A 85 4.29 -2.00 12.62
C TYR A 85 2.78 -2.28 12.67
N SER A 86 2.05 -1.46 13.41
CA SER A 86 0.59 -1.56 13.56
C SER A 86 -0.08 -0.18 13.54
N THR A 87 -1.40 -0.15 13.47
CA THR A 87 -2.18 1.10 13.55
C THR A 87 -1.99 1.85 14.88
N GLY A 88 -1.49 1.19 15.92
CA GLY A 88 -1.18 1.81 17.21
C GLY A 88 0.20 2.46 17.29
N THR A 89 1.04 2.31 16.28
CA THR A 89 2.42 2.84 16.28
C THR A 89 2.48 4.37 16.01
N GLY A 90 1.35 5.02 15.71
CA GLY A 90 1.34 6.45 15.38
C GLY A 90 1.91 6.74 13.99
N ASN A 91 2.77 7.74 13.89
CA ASN A 91 3.36 8.15 12.62
C ASN A 91 4.56 7.28 12.25
N LEU A 92 4.42 6.47 11.19
CA LEU A 92 5.51 5.67 10.64
C LEU A 92 6.26 6.48 9.58
N LEU A 93 7.41 7.02 9.93
CA LEU A 93 8.27 7.76 8.99
C LEU A 93 7.56 8.91 8.25
N GLY A 94 6.61 9.57 8.91
CA GLY A 94 5.83 10.66 8.33
C GLY A 94 4.53 10.21 7.66
N PHE A 95 4.16 8.93 7.75
CA PHE A 95 2.86 8.42 7.30
C PHE A 95 1.98 8.09 8.51
N GLU A 96 0.74 8.54 8.49
CA GLU A 96 -0.27 8.08 9.44
C GLU A 96 -0.79 6.72 8.96
N VAL A 97 -0.85 5.74 9.87
CA VAL A 97 -1.17 4.35 9.56
C VAL A 97 -2.61 4.05 9.91
N PHE A 98 -3.36 3.54 8.96
CA PHE A 98 -4.74 3.07 9.14
C PHE A 98 -4.84 1.60 8.78
N LYS A 99 -5.75 0.90 9.44
CA LYS A 99 -6.17 -0.41 8.99
C LYS A 99 -7.20 -0.23 7.88
N ASP A 100 -6.97 -0.87 6.77
CA ASP A 100 -7.93 -1.11 5.71
C ASP A 100 -8.49 -2.54 5.87
N PHE A 101 -9.49 -2.93 5.10
CA PHE A 101 -10.20 -4.21 5.28
C PHE A 101 -9.27 -5.43 5.40
N TYR A 102 -8.27 -5.54 4.53
CA TYR A 102 -7.27 -6.62 4.58
C TYR A 102 -5.85 -6.13 4.77
N ASP A 103 -5.56 -4.90 4.38
CA ASP A 103 -4.23 -4.32 4.31
C ASP A 103 -4.07 -3.18 5.31
N PHE A 104 -2.95 -2.49 5.21
CA PHE A 104 -2.76 -1.21 5.89
C PHE A 104 -2.73 -0.09 4.86
N ALA A 105 -3.43 0.98 5.18
CA ALA A 105 -3.39 2.21 4.41
C ALA A 105 -2.44 3.21 5.05
N LEU A 106 -1.68 3.91 4.23
CA LEU A 106 -0.77 4.96 4.67
C LEU A 106 -1.28 6.30 4.16
N LEU A 107 -1.36 7.29 5.03
CA LEU A 107 -1.78 8.66 4.68
C LEU A 107 -0.58 9.59 4.77
N THR A 108 -0.35 10.37 3.71
CA THR A 108 0.62 11.45 3.70
C THR A 108 0.03 12.73 4.31
N ASP A 109 0.88 13.68 4.65
CA ASP A 109 0.50 15.05 5.05
C ASP A 109 -0.20 15.83 3.93
N HIS A 110 0.00 15.43 2.67
CA HIS A 110 -0.69 15.97 1.48
C HIS A 110 -2.05 15.32 1.19
N LYS A 111 -2.58 14.51 2.11
CA LYS A 111 -3.85 13.80 1.96
C LYS A 111 -3.88 12.80 0.80
N GLU A 112 -2.75 12.17 0.55
CA GLU A 112 -2.62 11.06 -0.37
C GLU A 112 -2.75 9.76 0.43
N LEU A 113 -3.74 8.95 0.09
CA LEU A 113 -4.00 7.64 0.68
C LEU A 113 -3.33 6.56 -0.18
N ILE A 114 -2.42 5.83 0.40
CA ILE A 114 -1.68 4.75 -0.26
C ILE A 114 -2.30 3.43 0.19
N ILE A 115 -2.78 2.64 -0.75
CA ILE A 115 -3.44 1.35 -0.50
C ILE A 115 -2.88 0.30 -1.47
N ALA A 116 -2.75 -0.93 -0.99
CA ALA A 116 -2.25 -2.05 -1.80
C ALA A 116 -3.26 -2.49 -2.87
N ASP A 117 -4.19 -3.39 -2.49
CA ASP A 117 -5.04 -4.11 -3.44
C ASP A 117 -6.53 -3.78 -3.32
N ASN A 118 -6.96 -3.23 -2.18
CA ASN A 118 -8.38 -3.06 -1.87
C ASN A 118 -9.07 -1.95 -2.67
N ALA A 119 -8.32 -0.97 -3.19
CA ALA A 119 -8.86 0.10 -3.99
C ALA A 119 -7.92 0.52 -5.12
N LYS A 120 -8.49 0.89 -6.26
CA LYS A 120 -7.75 1.39 -7.43
C LYS A 120 -8.63 2.24 -8.32
N GLY A 121 -8.02 3.07 -9.15
CA GLY A 121 -8.71 3.69 -10.27
C GLY A 121 -8.84 2.75 -11.47
N SER A 122 -9.84 2.97 -12.31
CA SER A 122 -9.98 2.42 -13.65
C SER A 122 -9.37 3.36 -14.71
N ALA A 123 -9.28 2.88 -15.95
CA ALA A 123 -8.87 3.73 -17.09
C ALA A 123 -9.85 4.89 -17.35
N ASP A 124 -11.11 4.71 -16.99
CA ASP A 124 -12.19 5.70 -17.17
C ASP A 124 -12.32 6.65 -15.97
N GLY A 125 -11.41 6.53 -14.98
CA GLY A 125 -11.40 7.39 -13.79
C GLY A 125 -12.38 6.99 -12.70
N GLU A 126 -12.98 5.80 -12.78
CA GLU A 126 -13.86 5.27 -11.75
C GLU A 126 -13.06 4.64 -10.61
N LEU A 127 -13.64 4.66 -9.40
CA LEU A 127 -13.09 3.97 -8.23
C LEU A 127 -13.61 2.53 -8.20
N LEU A 128 -12.68 1.58 -8.20
CA LEU A 128 -12.95 0.16 -8.09
C LEU A 128 -12.42 -0.36 -6.76
N LEU A 129 -13.24 -1.10 -6.03
CA LEU A 129 -12.87 -1.75 -4.78
C LEU A 129 -12.75 -3.28 -4.97
N TYR A 130 -11.92 -3.91 -4.13
CA TYR A 130 -11.93 -5.36 -4.03
C TYR A 130 -13.28 -5.86 -3.47
N PRO A 131 -13.88 -6.98 -3.94
CA PRO A 131 -13.42 -7.86 -5.01
C PRO A 131 -13.89 -7.49 -6.43
N GLU A 132 -14.52 -6.35 -6.65
CA GLU A 132 -14.97 -5.92 -8.00
C GLU A 132 -13.82 -5.82 -9.01
N SER A 133 -12.62 -5.63 -8.48
CA SER A 133 -11.41 -5.66 -9.27
C SER A 133 -10.99 -7.08 -9.68
N VAL A 134 -11.66 -8.13 -9.14
CA VAL A 134 -11.45 -9.53 -9.47
C VAL A 134 -12.72 -10.04 -10.15
N PRO A 135 -12.66 -10.52 -11.40
CA PRO A 135 -13.85 -10.68 -12.26
C PRO A 135 -14.84 -11.78 -11.86
N HIS A 136 -14.73 -12.39 -10.70
CA HIS A 136 -15.44 -13.64 -10.41
C HIS A 136 -16.67 -13.52 -9.52
N ASP A 137 -16.89 -12.42 -8.82
CA ASP A 137 -18.11 -12.23 -8.04
C ASP A 137 -18.43 -10.75 -7.75
N PRO A 138 -19.11 -10.04 -8.63
CA PRO A 138 -19.44 -8.61 -8.45
C PRO A 138 -20.48 -8.35 -7.35
N VAL A 139 -21.07 -9.38 -6.75
CA VAL A 139 -22.20 -9.24 -5.79
C VAL A 139 -21.93 -9.97 -4.47
N HIS A 140 -20.67 -10.15 -4.09
CA HIS A 140 -20.37 -10.79 -2.81
C HIS A 140 -20.75 -9.87 -1.62
N PRO A 141 -21.38 -10.38 -0.54
CA PRO A 141 -21.75 -9.57 0.64
C PRO A 141 -20.58 -8.79 1.26
N ALA A 142 -19.36 -9.27 1.09
CA ALA A 142 -18.15 -8.55 1.50
C ALA A 142 -17.98 -7.20 0.80
N ASN A 143 -18.53 -7.02 -0.42
CA ASN A 143 -18.42 -5.78 -1.18
C ASN A 143 -19.05 -4.60 -0.44
N GLU A 144 -20.23 -4.78 0.17
CA GLU A 144 -20.87 -3.72 0.93
C GLU A 144 -20.06 -3.32 2.18
N THR A 145 -19.44 -4.28 2.84
CA THR A 145 -18.58 -4.02 4.00
C THR A 145 -17.34 -3.24 3.56
N ILE A 146 -16.67 -3.67 2.49
CA ILE A 146 -15.50 -2.98 1.97
C ILE A 146 -15.85 -1.56 1.51
N ARG A 147 -16.97 -1.38 0.80
CA ARG A 147 -17.46 -0.06 0.37
C ARG A 147 -17.66 0.86 1.56
N ARG A 148 -18.38 0.40 2.58
CA ARG A 148 -18.63 1.17 3.79
C ARG A 148 -17.33 1.55 4.50
N GLU A 149 -16.45 0.59 4.75
CA GLU A 149 -15.20 0.81 5.47
C GLU A 149 -14.25 1.73 4.70
N PHE A 150 -14.15 1.55 3.38
CA PHE A 150 -13.36 2.44 2.54
C PHE A 150 -13.90 3.87 2.53
N LYS A 151 -15.21 4.04 2.40
CA LYS A 151 -15.89 5.34 2.47
C LYS A 151 -15.63 6.02 3.82
N GLU A 152 -15.75 5.28 4.92
CA GLU A 152 -15.43 5.78 6.26
C GLU A 152 -13.97 6.17 6.39
N LEU A 153 -13.04 5.38 5.84
CA LEU A 153 -11.62 5.68 5.82
C LEU A 153 -11.33 6.98 5.06
N VAL A 154 -11.84 7.14 3.84
CA VAL A 154 -11.68 8.36 3.04
C VAL A 154 -12.23 9.58 3.77
N LYS A 155 -13.43 9.47 4.36
CA LYS A 155 -14.05 10.55 5.15
C LYS A 155 -13.24 10.91 6.38
N LYS A 156 -12.78 9.91 7.13
CA LYS A 156 -11.97 10.08 8.36
C LYS A 156 -10.63 10.75 8.06
N THR A 157 -9.97 10.35 6.99
CA THR A 157 -8.63 10.85 6.62
C THR A 157 -8.68 12.18 5.88
N GLY A 158 -9.81 12.50 5.25
CA GLY A 158 -9.93 13.63 4.34
C GLY A 158 -9.05 13.45 3.08
N ALA A 159 -8.74 12.20 2.70
CA ALA A 159 -7.90 11.91 1.56
C ALA A 159 -8.55 12.38 0.25
N VAL A 160 -7.77 13.03 -0.60
CA VAL A 160 -8.21 13.56 -1.90
C VAL A 160 -7.58 12.79 -3.07
N THR A 161 -6.52 12.04 -2.80
CA THR A 161 -5.76 11.27 -3.78
C THR A 161 -5.63 9.83 -3.31
N LEU A 162 -5.77 8.88 -4.22
CA LEU A 162 -5.48 7.46 -4.01
C LEU A 162 -4.25 7.07 -4.82
N LEU A 163 -3.23 6.59 -4.13
CA LEU A 163 -2.06 5.95 -4.71
C LEU A 163 -2.20 4.43 -4.56
N ALA A 164 -2.56 3.77 -5.63
CA ALA A 164 -2.91 2.36 -5.63
C ALA A 164 -1.70 1.47 -5.94
N GLY A 165 -1.64 0.29 -5.32
CA GLY A 165 -0.63 -0.73 -5.64
C GLY A 165 -0.88 -1.40 -7.00
N HIS A 166 -2.11 -1.33 -7.51
CA HIS A 166 -2.54 -1.87 -8.79
C HIS A 166 -3.49 -0.90 -9.51
N GLY A 167 -3.66 -1.05 -10.83
CA GLY A 167 -4.57 -0.21 -11.63
C GLY A 167 -4.07 1.23 -11.77
N TYR A 168 -4.96 2.21 -11.66
CA TYR A 168 -4.64 3.62 -11.81
C TYR A 168 -4.74 4.35 -10.46
N ASN A 169 -3.94 5.38 -10.30
CA ASN A 169 -4.10 6.32 -9.20
C ASN A 169 -5.30 7.24 -9.47
N ILE A 170 -5.87 7.79 -8.39
CA ILE A 170 -6.95 8.80 -8.45
C ILE A 170 -6.41 10.08 -7.85
N TYR A 171 -6.51 11.19 -8.55
CA TYR A 171 -5.96 12.47 -8.14
C TYR A 171 -7.05 13.52 -7.94
N GLY A 172 -7.13 14.08 -6.72
CA GLY A 172 -7.90 15.27 -6.41
C GLY A 172 -9.41 15.09 -6.21
N ASN A 173 -9.99 13.95 -6.57
CA ASN A 173 -11.45 13.71 -6.52
C ASN A 173 -11.86 12.42 -5.78
N LEU A 174 -10.97 11.89 -4.95
CA LEU A 174 -11.23 10.62 -4.25
C LEU A 174 -12.48 10.67 -3.35
N GLN A 175 -12.74 11.81 -2.69
CA GLN A 175 -13.92 11.96 -1.83
C GLN A 175 -15.22 11.86 -2.63
N ASP A 176 -15.31 12.57 -3.77
CA ASP A 176 -16.48 12.54 -4.64
C ASP A 176 -16.77 11.13 -5.19
N LEU A 177 -15.70 10.39 -5.51
CA LEU A 177 -15.83 9.01 -5.98
C LEU A 177 -16.24 8.07 -4.85
N ALA A 178 -15.68 8.23 -3.66
CA ALA A 178 -16.06 7.44 -2.49
C ALA A 178 -17.51 7.70 -2.05
N ASP A 179 -18.02 8.91 -2.21
CA ASP A 179 -19.41 9.25 -1.88
C ASP A 179 -20.44 8.59 -2.82
N ARG A 180 -20.03 8.19 -4.01
CA ARG A 180 -20.87 7.47 -5.00
C ARG A 180 -20.90 5.95 -4.79
N LEU A 181 -20.05 5.42 -3.92
CA LEU A 181 -20.10 4.01 -3.51
C LEU A 181 -21.40 3.77 -2.70
#